data_96ddc057970c847d2605886910016af6
#
_entry.id   96ddc057970c847d2605886910016af6
#
_cell.length_a   1.000
_cell.length_b   1.000
_cell.length_c   1.000
_cell.angle_alpha   90.00
_cell.angle_beta   90.00
_cell.angle_gamma   90.00
#
_symmetry.space_group_name_H-M   'P 1'
#
loop_
_entity.id
_entity.type
_entity.pdbx_description
1 polymer ?
#
loop_
_entity_poly.entity_id
_entity_poly.type
_entity_poly.pdbx_seq_one_letter_code
_entity_poly.pdbx_strand_id
1 'polypeptide(L)'
;MVLNLKGTGVAIVTPFNTKNEVDYTSLTKLIEHIITNKIEYVVVLGTTGESVTLSKEEKREVVKHVVRTVNARVPIVLGLGGSNTAEIVEAFENLDFSGISAILSVSPYYNKPTQEGIYQHYKLIAEKSPLPIILYNVPGRTASNITAATTLRLANDFKNIIAIKEASGILEQSMQIIKNRPSGFLVISGDDNLTLPIMAAGGDGVISVVANAFPKEFSEMVRKCLANDFNGARELHYKTFEITEQLFADGNPGGIKAALKLLNICEDAIRLPLVKVNSNVFNKLEELVKKNS
;
A
#
# COMPACT_ATOMS: atom_id res chain seq x y z
N MET A 1 6.90 -16.01 -15.30
CA MET A 1 6.60 -14.60 -15.66
C MET A 1 7.42 -13.71 -14.74
N VAL A 2 8.13 -12.71 -15.24
CA VAL A 2 8.89 -11.78 -14.40
C VAL A 2 7.86 -10.91 -13.66
N LEU A 3 7.96 -10.85 -12.33
CA LEU A 3 7.08 -10.04 -11.48
C LEU A 3 7.28 -8.55 -11.85
N ASN A 4 6.21 -7.92 -12.33
CA ASN A 4 6.20 -6.48 -12.62
C ASN A 4 5.28 -5.76 -11.63
N LEU A 5 5.86 -4.86 -10.82
CA LEU A 5 5.14 -4.03 -9.85
C LEU A 5 5.22 -2.53 -10.20
N LYS A 6 5.54 -2.20 -11.46
CA LYS A 6 5.43 -0.83 -11.96
C LYS A 6 3.95 -0.48 -12.13
N GLY A 7 3.61 0.77 -11.88
CA GLY A 7 2.23 1.23 -11.99
C GLY A 7 1.54 1.41 -10.64
N THR A 8 0.24 1.17 -10.58
CA THR A 8 -0.59 1.41 -9.41
C THR A 8 -0.93 0.12 -8.71
N GLY A 9 -0.37 -0.08 -7.53
CA GLY A 9 -0.87 -1.03 -6.56
C GLY A 9 -1.91 -0.38 -5.65
N VAL A 10 -2.89 -1.14 -5.20
CA VAL A 10 -3.92 -0.64 -4.28
C VAL A 10 -3.78 -1.33 -2.94
N ALA A 11 -3.50 -0.55 -1.89
CA ALA A 11 -3.59 -1.02 -0.51
C ALA A 11 -5.07 -1.12 -0.13
N ILE A 12 -5.68 -2.29 -0.40
CA ILE A 12 -7.12 -2.48 -0.22
C ILE A 12 -7.53 -2.38 1.26
N VAL A 13 -8.71 -1.79 1.51
CA VAL A 13 -9.35 -1.88 2.82
C VAL A 13 -9.83 -3.31 3.07
N THR A 14 -9.99 -3.68 4.34
CA THR A 14 -10.79 -4.82 4.75
C THR A 14 -12.19 -4.30 5.12
N PRO A 15 -13.22 -4.52 4.29
CA PRO A 15 -14.58 -4.13 4.63
C PRO A 15 -15.10 -4.87 5.86
N PHE A 16 -15.81 -4.16 6.73
CA PHE A 16 -16.54 -4.74 7.84
C PHE A 16 -18.04 -4.44 7.71
N ASN A 17 -18.88 -5.37 8.16
CA ASN A 17 -20.31 -5.15 8.29
C ASN A 17 -20.65 -4.34 9.56
N THR A 18 -21.93 -4.06 9.79
CA THR A 18 -22.40 -3.30 10.94
C THR A 18 -22.18 -4.02 12.30
N LYS A 19 -21.84 -5.32 12.30
CA LYS A 19 -21.44 -6.10 13.46
C LYS A 19 -19.92 -6.17 13.66
N ASN A 20 -19.14 -5.41 12.89
CA ASN A 20 -17.67 -5.45 12.87
C ASN A 20 -17.08 -6.81 12.44
N GLU A 21 -17.81 -7.63 11.71
CA GLU A 21 -17.31 -8.85 11.07
C GLU A 21 -16.80 -8.53 9.68
N VAL A 22 -15.84 -9.31 9.15
CA VAL A 22 -15.32 -9.11 7.79
C VAL A 22 -16.44 -9.33 6.77
N ASP A 23 -16.69 -8.32 5.92
CA ASP A 23 -17.67 -8.37 4.84
C ASP A 23 -17.02 -8.81 3.52
N TYR A 24 -17.06 -10.10 3.27
CA TYR A 24 -16.49 -10.70 2.07
C TYR A 24 -17.24 -10.33 0.79
N THR A 25 -18.53 -10.01 0.87
CA THR A 25 -19.32 -9.54 -0.28
C THR A 25 -18.84 -8.18 -0.74
N SER A 26 -18.68 -7.24 0.17
CA SER A 26 -18.12 -5.92 -0.13
C SER A 26 -16.65 -6.00 -0.52
N LEU A 27 -15.87 -6.94 0.04
CA LEU A 27 -14.48 -7.17 -0.37
C LEU A 27 -14.40 -7.65 -1.83
N THR A 28 -15.28 -8.56 -2.25
CA THR A 28 -15.39 -8.95 -3.66
C THR A 28 -15.72 -7.76 -4.55
N LYS A 29 -16.73 -6.96 -4.17
CA LYS A 29 -17.15 -5.77 -4.92
C LYS A 29 -16.00 -4.75 -5.08
N LEU A 30 -15.23 -4.52 -4.01
CA LEU A 30 -14.05 -3.66 -4.05
C LEU A 30 -12.99 -4.20 -5.03
N ILE A 31 -12.67 -5.49 -4.96
CA ILE A 31 -11.66 -6.11 -5.83
C ILE A 31 -12.09 -6.00 -7.30
N GLU A 32 -13.36 -6.27 -7.62
CA GLU A 32 -13.87 -6.13 -8.97
C GLU A 32 -13.82 -4.65 -9.43
N HIS A 33 -14.20 -3.71 -8.56
CA HIS A 33 -14.12 -2.28 -8.84
C HIS A 33 -12.71 -1.85 -9.24
N ILE A 34 -11.69 -2.22 -8.46
CA ILE A 34 -10.32 -1.79 -8.74
C ILE A 34 -9.71 -2.50 -9.97
N ILE A 35 -9.96 -3.79 -10.15
CA ILE A 35 -9.40 -4.55 -11.28
C ILE A 35 -10.04 -4.12 -12.61
N THR A 36 -11.36 -3.93 -12.65
CA THR A 36 -12.07 -3.46 -13.85
C THR A 36 -11.55 -2.08 -14.29
N ASN A 37 -11.10 -1.25 -13.34
CA ASN A 37 -10.49 0.04 -13.59
C ASN A 37 -8.96 -0.01 -13.81
N LYS A 38 -8.43 -1.23 -14.09
CA LYS A 38 -7.07 -1.46 -14.61
C LYS A 38 -5.94 -1.06 -13.66
N ILE A 39 -6.08 -1.35 -12.36
CA ILE A 39 -4.92 -1.29 -11.45
C ILE A 39 -3.92 -2.40 -11.79
N GLU A 40 -2.65 -2.20 -11.47
CA GLU A 40 -1.61 -3.14 -11.85
C GLU A 40 -1.40 -4.27 -10.83
N TYR A 41 -1.67 -4.05 -9.53
CA TYR A 41 -1.59 -5.10 -8.50
C TYR A 41 -2.36 -4.75 -7.23
N VAL A 42 -2.66 -5.76 -6.41
CA VAL A 42 -3.39 -5.62 -5.14
C VAL A 42 -2.41 -5.79 -3.97
N VAL A 43 -2.56 -4.98 -2.93
CA VAL A 43 -1.84 -5.15 -1.66
C VAL A 43 -2.85 -5.47 -0.57
N VAL A 44 -2.83 -6.69 -0.06
CA VAL A 44 -3.73 -7.20 0.99
C VAL A 44 -3.03 -7.16 2.35
N LEU A 45 -3.78 -6.94 3.42
CA LEU A 45 -3.29 -6.86 4.80
C LEU A 45 -2.21 -5.79 5.04
N GLY A 46 -2.19 -4.72 4.23
CA GLY A 46 -1.42 -3.52 4.54
C GLY A 46 -2.04 -2.72 5.71
N THR A 47 -1.49 -1.56 6.00
CA THR A 47 -2.01 -0.63 7.04
C THR A 47 -3.47 -0.26 6.78
N THR A 48 -3.80 0.06 5.53
CA THR A 48 -5.15 0.43 5.08
C THR A 48 -6.15 -0.72 5.25
N GLY A 49 -5.67 -1.96 5.21
CA GLY A 49 -6.48 -3.17 5.45
C GLY A 49 -6.70 -3.51 6.93
N GLU A 50 -6.32 -2.63 7.86
CA GLU A 50 -6.50 -2.80 9.32
C GLU A 50 -5.96 -4.14 9.84
N SER A 51 -4.86 -4.62 9.28
CA SER A 51 -4.31 -5.95 9.59
C SER A 51 -4.01 -6.17 11.08
N VAL A 52 -3.74 -5.10 11.84
CA VAL A 52 -3.42 -5.18 13.28
C VAL A 52 -4.64 -5.48 14.15
N THR A 53 -5.86 -5.30 13.65
CA THR A 53 -7.12 -5.58 14.38
C THR A 53 -7.82 -6.85 13.89
N LEU A 54 -7.22 -7.56 12.94
CA LEU A 54 -7.70 -8.85 12.47
C LEU A 54 -7.08 -10.01 13.28
N SER A 55 -7.88 -11.02 13.61
CA SER A 55 -7.37 -12.27 14.18
C SER A 55 -6.52 -13.04 13.15
N LYS A 56 -5.77 -14.04 13.61
CA LYS A 56 -4.99 -14.89 12.70
C LYS A 56 -5.88 -15.62 11.69
N GLU A 57 -7.04 -16.09 12.11
CA GLU A 57 -8.04 -16.75 11.28
C GLU A 57 -8.62 -15.78 10.25
N GLU A 58 -9.02 -14.58 10.66
CA GLU A 58 -9.53 -13.55 9.75
C GLU A 58 -8.50 -13.18 8.68
N LYS A 59 -7.22 -13.01 9.06
CA LYS A 59 -6.13 -12.75 8.09
C LYS A 59 -6.04 -13.85 7.05
N ARG A 60 -6.06 -15.12 7.46
CA ARG A 60 -6.03 -16.27 6.55
C ARG A 60 -7.20 -16.27 5.59
N GLU A 61 -8.42 -16.10 6.12
CA GLU A 61 -9.63 -16.12 5.30
C GLU A 61 -9.71 -14.89 4.35
N VAL A 62 -9.28 -13.71 4.79
CA VAL A 62 -9.17 -12.52 3.91
C VAL A 62 -8.19 -12.79 2.76
N VAL A 63 -7.00 -13.33 3.04
CA VAL A 63 -6.01 -13.66 1.99
C VAL A 63 -6.57 -14.69 1.02
N LYS A 64 -7.14 -15.81 1.50
CA LYS A 64 -7.77 -16.83 0.65
C LYS A 64 -8.87 -16.23 -0.23
N HIS A 65 -9.72 -15.39 0.34
CA HIS A 65 -10.79 -14.73 -0.39
C HIS A 65 -10.24 -13.80 -1.49
N VAL A 66 -9.22 -12.99 -1.16
CA VAL A 66 -8.57 -12.10 -2.13
C VAL A 66 -7.93 -12.90 -3.27
N VAL A 67 -7.15 -13.96 -2.95
CA VAL A 67 -6.52 -14.82 -3.97
C VAL A 67 -7.56 -15.43 -4.91
N ARG A 68 -8.64 -15.99 -4.35
CA ARG A 68 -9.72 -16.58 -5.14
C ARG A 68 -10.42 -15.53 -6.01
N THR A 69 -10.72 -14.35 -5.46
CA THR A 69 -11.45 -13.29 -6.19
C THR A 69 -10.58 -12.64 -7.26
N VAL A 70 -9.31 -12.36 -6.97
CA VAL A 70 -8.36 -11.82 -7.97
C VAL A 70 -8.13 -12.82 -9.11
N ASN A 71 -8.11 -14.12 -8.81
CA ASN A 71 -8.01 -15.22 -9.78
C ASN A 71 -6.87 -14.99 -10.80
N ALA A 72 -5.67 -14.70 -10.31
CA ALA A 72 -4.45 -14.47 -11.09
C ALA A 72 -4.55 -13.36 -12.17
N ARG A 73 -5.57 -12.49 -12.14
CA ARG A 73 -5.71 -11.36 -13.09
C ARG A 73 -4.64 -10.30 -12.91
N VAL A 74 -4.20 -10.09 -11.69
CA VAL A 74 -3.11 -9.18 -11.31
C VAL A 74 -2.28 -9.77 -10.18
N PRO A 75 -1.01 -9.36 -9.97
CA PRO A 75 -0.22 -9.78 -8.82
C PRO A 75 -0.86 -9.39 -7.50
N ILE A 76 -0.62 -10.21 -6.46
CA ILE A 76 -1.04 -9.94 -5.08
C ILE A 76 0.19 -9.80 -4.21
N VAL A 77 0.29 -8.70 -3.49
CA VAL A 77 1.33 -8.42 -2.50
C VAL A 77 0.72 -8.57 -1.11
N LEU A 78 1.35 -9.36 -0.25
CA LEU A 78 0.91 -9.60 1.13
C LEU A 78 1.62 -8.64 2.08
N GLY A 79 0.87 -7.87 2.86
CA GLY A 79 1.41 -7.13 4.01
C GLY A 79 1.80 -8.09 5.15
N LEU A 80 3.10 -8.25 5.37
CA LEU A 80 3.66 -9.09 6.44
C LEU A 80 4.92 -8.42 6.98
N GLY A 81 4.81 -7.81 8.15
CA GLY A 81 5.88 -7.11 8.84
C GLY A 81 5.54 -6.88 10.30
N GLY A 82 6.47 -6.37 11.06
CA GLY A 82 6.30 -6.13 12.48
C GLY A 82 7.62 -5.78 13.17
N SER A 83 7.56 -5.63 14.48
CA SER A 83 8.74 -5.30 15.31
C SER A 83 9.46 -6.54 15.84
N ASN A 84 8.86 -7.73 15.72
CA ASN A 84 9.48 -9.00 16.12
C ASN A 84 9.96 -9.78 14.88
N THR A 85 11.25 -9.75 14.63
CA THR A 85 11.87 -10.43 13.48
C THR A 85 11.61 -11.93 13.47
N ALA A 86 11.64 -12.58 14.64
CA ALA A 86 11.43 -14.02 14.75
C ALA A 86 10.01 -14.44 14.36
N GLU A 87 8.98 -13.67 14.77
CA GLU A 87 7.59 -13.93 14.39
C GLU A 87 7.37 -13.82 12.88
N ILE A 88 8.07 -12.88 12.21
CA ILE A 88 7.98 -12.74 10.75
C ILE A 88 8.60 -13.95 10.06
N VAL A 89 9.75 -14.40 10.54
CA VAL A 89 10.43 -15.59 10.00
C VAL A 89 9.61 -16.85 10.24
N GLU A 90 9.05 -17.02 11.44
CA GLU A 90 8.14 -18.13 11.74
C GLU A 90 6.88 -18.13 10.85
N ALA A 91 6.38 -16.95 10.51
CA ALA A 91 5.24 -16.85 9.61
C ALA A 91 5.54 -17.40 8.21
N PHE A 92 6.78 -17.40 7.74
CA PHE A 92 7.17 -17.98 6.46
C PHE A 92 6.99 -19.50 6.40
N GLU A 93 7.08 -20.18 7.54
CA GLU A 93 6.89 -21.63 7.66
C GLU A 93 5.42 -22.02 7.83
N ASN A 94 4.59 -21.11 8.37
CA ASN A 94 3.23 -21.39 8.82
C ASN A 94 2.13 -20.82 7.91
N LEU A 95 2.46 -19.97 6.94
CA LEU A 95 1.50 -19.37 6.02
C LEU A 95 1.54 -20.05 4.65
N ASP A 96 0.36 -20.15 4.03
CA ASP A 96 0.24 -20.51 2.62
C ASP A 96 0.42 -19.27 1.74
N PHE A 97 1.46 -19.27 0.93
CA PHE A 97 1.78 -18.20 -0.02
C PHE A 97 1.27 -18.46 -1.44
N SER A 98 0.44 -19.48 -1.65
CA SER A 98 -0.15 -19.78 -2.96
C SER A 98 -0.93 -18.57 -3.49
N GLY A 99 -0.60 -18.14 -4.70
CA GLY A 99 -1.20 -16.95 -5.34
C GLY A 99 -0.64 -15.60 -4.88
N ILE A 100 0.31 -15.57 -3.95
CA ILE A 100 1.01 -14.36 -3.50
C ILE A 100 2.29 -14.16 -4.33
N SER A 101 2.53 -12.94 -4.78
CA SER A 101 3.64 -12.60 -5.66
C SER A 101 4.83 -11.95 -4.94
N ALA A 102 4.59 -11.22 -3.85
CA ALA A 102 5.61 -10.54 -3.06
C ALA A 102 5.09 -10.21 -1.65
N ILE A 103 6.01 -9.83 -0.77
CA ILE A 103 5.73 -9.42 0.61
C ILE A 103 6.04 -7.94 0.76
N LEU A 104 5.09 -7.16 1.30
CA LEU A 104 5.30 -5.78 1.74
C LEU A 104 5.60 -5.80 3.24
N SER A 105 6.85 -5.52 3.62
CA SER A 105 7.30 -5.60 5.00
C SER A 105 7.59 -4.20 5.56
N VAL A 106 6.76 -3.78 6.54
CA VAL A 106 6.95 -2.50 7.22
C VAL A 106 8.17 -2.52 8.12
N SER A 107 8.91 -1.41 8.17
CA SER A 107 10.04 -1.22 9.10
C SER A 107 9.60 -1.44 10.55
N PRO A 108 10.46 -2.02 11.41
CA PRO A 108 10.16 -2.16 12.82
C PRO A 108 9.75 -0.82 13.44
N TYR A 109 8.73 -0.84 14.27
CA TYR A 109 8.13 0.32 14.89
C TYR A 109 8.18 0.23 16.42
N TYR A 110 7.85 1.33 17.10
CA TYR A 110 7.75 1.47 18.55
C TYR A 110 9.12 1.50 19.25
N ASN A 111 9.95 0.47 19.18
CA ASN A 111 11.27 0.37 19.83
C ASN A 111 12.41 1.07 19.06
N LYS A 112 12.14 1.62 17.88
CA LYS A 112 13.02 2.47 17.06
C LYS A 112 14.44 1.93 16.91
N PRO A 113 14.65 0.81 16.19
CA PRO A 113 15.97 0.25 15.97
C PRO A 113 16.91 1.23 15.26
N THR A 114 18.22 1.09 15.50
CA THR A 114 19.24 1.80 14.71
C THR A 114 19.23 1.35 13.26
N GLN A 115 19.93 2.06 12.37
CA GLN A 115 20.05 1.66 10.96
C GLN A 115 20.65 0.26 10.80
N GLU A 116 21.63 -0.10 11.64
CA GLU A 116 22.18 -1.47 11.66
C GLU A 116 21.15 -2.47 12.16
N GLY A 117 20.34 -2.14 13.16
CA GLY A 117 19.22 -2.98 13.60
C GLY A 117 18.19 -3.21 12.50
N ILE A 118 17.84 -2.18 11.73
CA ILE A 118 16.95 -2.28 10.56
C ILE A 118 17.59 -3.20 9.49
N TYR A 119 18.88 -3.02 9.21
CA TYR A 119 19.59 -3.86 8.25
C TYR A 119 19.58 -5.34 8.68
N GLN A 120 19.93 -5.65 9.92
CA GLN A 120 19.94 -7.03 10.42
C GLN A 120 18.54 -7.67 10.44
N HIS A 121 17.50 -6.88 10.75
CA HIS A 121 16.12 -7.31 10.65
C HIS A 121 15.76 -7.76 9.22
N TYR A 122 15.99 -6.91 8.23
CA TYR A 122 15.68 -7.24 6.83
C TYR A 122 16.64 -8.27 6.22
N LYS A 123 17.90 -8.35 6.67
CA LYS A 123 18.81 -9.42 6.31
C LYS A 123 18.22 -10.79 6.64
N LEU A 124 17.78 -10.98 7.90
CA LEU A 124 17.23 -12.27 8.32
C LEU A 124 15.91 -12.57 7.60
N ILE A 125 15.06 -11.56 7.38
CA ILE A 125 13.82 -11.70 6.59
C ILE A 125 14.17 -12.10 5.15
N ALA A 126 15.14 -11.45 4.50
CA ALA A 126 15.54 -11.75 3.13
C ALA A 126 16.12 -13.17 2.99
N GLU A 127 16.93 -13.60 3.94
CA GLU A 127 17.52 -14.95 3.96
C GLU A 127 16.49 -16.07 4.11
N LYS A 128 15.34 -15.78 4.73
CA LYS A 128 14.29 -16.78 5.04
C LYS A 128 13.02 -16.65 4.20
N SER A 129 12.82 -15.52 3.53
CA SER A 129 11.59 -15.28 2.77
C SER A 129 11.49 -16.19 1.54
N PRO A 130 10.35 -16.87 1.35
CA PRO A 130 10.09 -17.65 0.15
C PRO A 130 9.72 -16.80 -1.07
N LEU A 131 9.48 -15.49 -0.87
CA LEU A 131 9.01 -14.56 -1.89
C LEU A 131 9.84 -13.27 -1.93
N PRO A 132 9.82 -12.52 -3.04
CA PRO A 132 10.40 -11.20 -3.11
C PRO A 132 9.83 -10.24 -2.05
N ILE A 133 10.69 -9.33 -1.57
CA ILE A 133 10.37 -8.39 -0.50
C ILE A 133 10.33 -6.96 -1.04
N ILE A 134 9.31 -6.23 -0.64
CA ILE A 134 9.19 -4.78 -0.78
C ILE A 134 9.41 -4.18 0.62
N LEU A 135 10.47 -3.41 0.81
CA LEU A 135 10.67 -2.64 2.03
C LEU A 135 9.54 -1.60 2.16
N TYR A 136 9.05 -1.38 3.38
CA TYR A 136 8.05 -0.32 3.59
C TYR A 136 8.55 0.68 4.63
N ASN A 137 8.89 1.87 4.15
CA ASN A 137 9.33 2.99 4.96
C ASN A 137 8.18 3.98 5.18
N VAL A 138 7.75 4.15 6.43
CA VAL A 138 6.64 5.04 6.80
C VAL A 138 6.89 5.66 8.19
N PRO A 139 7.89 6.53 8.33
CA PRO A 139 8.33 7.05 9.64
C PRO A 139 7.23 7.81 10.39
N GLY A 140 6.25 8.41 9.70
CA GLY A 140 5.08 9.02 10.34
C GLY A 140 4.20 8.04 11.14
N ARG A 141 4.32 6.72 10.90
CA ARG A 141 3.60 5.66 11.64
C ARG A 141 4.53 4.83 12.51
N THR A 142 5.75 4.56 12.04
CA THR A 142 6.71 3.70 12.75
C THR A 142 7.60 4.45 13.74
N ALA A 143 7.71 5.76 13.60
CA ALA A 143 8.73 6.60 14.25
C ALA A 143 10.18 6.10 13.97
N SER A 144 10.37 5.33 12.89
CA SER A 144 11.63 4.75 12.46
C SER A 144 11.76 4.94 10.94
N ASN A 145 12.83 5.61 10.50
CA ASN A 145 13.10 5.86 9.10
C ASN A 145 14.17 4.90 8.57
N ILE A 146 13.88 4.19 7.48
CA ILE A 146 14.91 3.49 6.72
C ILE A 146 15.61 4.53 5.85
N THR A 147 16.84 4.87 6.15
CA THR A 147 17.57 5.88 5.36
C THR A 147 17.86 5.39 3.93
N ALA A 148 18.14 6.32 3.01
CA ALA A 148 18.56 5.97 1.66
C ALA A 148 19.78 5.03 1.66
N ALA A 149 20.77 5.28 2.53
CA ALA A 149 21.97 4.44 2.65
C ALA A 149 21.63 3.00 3.07
N THR A 150 20.76 2.82 4.07
CA THR A 150 20.32 1.49 4.54
C THR A 150 19.50 0.77 3.45
N THR A 151 18.60 1.49 2.78
CA THR A 151 17.83 0.95 1.66
C THR A 151 18.74 0.44 0.54
N LEU A 152 19.70 1.24 0.13
CA LEU A 152 20.65 0.89 -0.95
C LEU A 152 21.55 -0.26 -0.56
N ARG A 153 22.02 -0.33 0.69
CA ARG A 153 22.80 -1.47 1.21
C ARG A 153 21.98 -2.76 1.12
N LEU A 154 20.74 -2.76 1.60
CA LEU A 154 19.83 -3.90 1.52
C LEU A 154 19.57 -4.33 0.07
N ALA A 155 19.29 -3.37 -0.81
CA ALA A 155 19.03 -3.65 -2.23
C ALA A 155 20.23 -4.23 -2.98
N ASN A 156 21.45 -3.89 -2.59
CA ASN A 156 22.67 -4.45 -3.17
C ASN A 156 23.00 -5.83 -2.63
N ASP A 157 22.82 -6.03 -1.33
CA ASP A 157 23.21 -7.27 -0.65
C ASP A 157 22.20 -8.42 -0.89
N PHE A 158 20.91 -8.12 -1.08
CA PHE A 158 19.84 -9.12 -1.21
C PHE A 158 19.04 -8.97 -2.50
N LYS A 159 19.21 -9.89 -3.44
CA LYS A 159 18.53 -9.84 -4.75
C LYS A 159 17.02 -10.02 -4.69
N ASN A 160 16.50 -10.64 -3.61
CA ASN A 160 15.07 -10.77 -3.37
C ASN A 160 14.45 -9.57 -2.64
N ILE A 161 15.21 -8.57 -2.24
CA ILE A 161 14.71 -7.25 -1.87
C ILE A 161 14.60 -6.44 -3.16
N ILE A 162 13.40 -6.39 -3.73
CA ILE A 162 13.17 -5.92 -5.12
C ILE A 162 12.67 -4.47 -5.22
N ALA A 163 12.19 -3.91 -4.11
CA ALA A 163 11.59 -2.57 -4.11
C ALA A 163 11.58 -1.94 -2.72
N ILE A 164 11.33 -0.64 -2.69
CA ILE A 164 10.87 0.08 -1.51
C ILE A 164 9.57 0.80 -1.80
N LYS A 165 8.57 0.67 -0.88
CA LYS A 165 7.46 1.61 -0.75
C LYS A 165 7.92 2.74 0.15
N GLU A 166 8.15 3.92 -0.44
CA GLU A 166 8.66 5.09 0.26
C GLU A 166 7.51 6.05 0.62
N ALA A 167 7.25 6.18 1.90
CA ALA A 167 6.20 6.99 2.47
C ALA A 167 6.72 7.88 3.62
N SER A 168 7.97 8.35 3.51
CA SER A 168 8.54 9.29 4.48
C SER A 168 8.02 10.72 4.33
N GLY A 169 7.47 11.06 3.17
CA GLY A 169 7.17 12.44 2.82
C GLY A 169 8.41 13.26 2.42
N ILE A 170 9.61 12.65 2.40
CA ILE A 170 10.88 13.31 2.10
C ILE A 170 11.26 13.02 0.65
N LEU A 171 10.88 13.91 -0.26
CA LEU A 171 11.16 13.75 -1.70
C LEU A 171 12.66 13.60 -1.99
N GLU A 172 13.50 14.33 -1.26
CA GLU A 172 14.96 14.26 -1.41
C GLU A 172 15.49 12.85 -1.10
N GLN A 173 14.97 12.17 -0.06
CA GLN A 173 15.34 10.78 0.23
C GLN A 173 14.93 9.84 -0.91
N SER A 174 13.73 10.01 -1.48
CA SER A 174 13.28 9.25 -2.65
C SER A 174 14.23 9.44 -3.83
N MET A 175 14.64 10.69 -4.13
CA MET A 175 15.58 11.00 -5.21
C MET A 175 16.97 10.39 -4.97
N GLN A 176 17.47 10.38 -3.72
CA GLN A 176 18.74 9.73 -3.37
C GLN A 176 18.70 8.22 -3.66
N ILE A 177 17.59 7.56 -3.33
CA ILE A 177 17.40 6.13 -3.62
C ILE A 177 17.31 5.90 -5.12
N ILE A 178 16.48 6.66 -5.83
CA ILE A 178 16.30 6.55 -7.30
C ILE A 178 17.64 6.68 -8.03
N LYS A 179 18.43 7.68 -7.66
CA LYS A 179 19.73 7.96 -8.28
C LYS A 179 20.73 6.81 -8.15
N ASN A 180 20.74 6.12 -6.99
CA ASN A 180 21.80 5.18 -6.62
C ASN A 180 21.36 3.71 -6.55
N ARG A 181 20.11 3.41 -6.85
CA ARG A 181 19.54 2.05 -6.77
C ARG A 181 20.21 1.11 -7.78
N PRO A 182 20.38 -0.19 -7.44
CA PRO A 182 20.82 -1.18 -8.42
C PRO A 182 19.75 -1.37 -9.51
N SER A 183 20.20 -1.86 -10.66
CA SER A 183 19.29 -2.17 -11.77
C SER A 183 18.20 -3.15 -11.34
N GLY A 184 16.96 -2.85 -11.69
CA GLY A 184 15.78 -3.66 -11.37
C GLY A 184 15.16 -3.40 -9.99
N PHE A 185 15.81 -2.64 -9.10
CA PHE A 185 15.19 -2.23 -7.84
C PHE A 185 14.19 -1.10 -8.05
N LEU A 186 12.94 -1.27 -7.57
CA LEU A 186 11.86 -0.32 -7.76
C LEU A 186 11.74 0.66 -6.58
N VAL A 187 11.44 1.92 -6.89
CA VAL A 187 11.06 2.95 -5.91
C VAL A 187 9.59 3.29 -6.14
N ILE A 188 8.74 2.85 -5.21
CA ILE A 188 7.29 2.94 -5.29
C ILE A 188 6.83 4.00 -4.27
N SER A 189 6.05 4.98 -4.70
CA SER A 189 5.47 5.96 -3.80
C SER A 189 4.52 5.27 -2.80
N GLY A 190 4.61 5.65 -1.53
CA GLY A 190 3.65 5.26 -0.51
C GLY A 190 2.74 6.42 -0.08
N ASP A 191 2.84 7.57 -0.76
CA ASP A 191 2.11 8.79 -0.52
C ASP A 191 1.41 9.23 -1.81
N ASP A 192 0.09 9.28 -1.78
CA ASP A 192 -0.72 9.56 -2.97
C ASP A 192 -0.44 10.95 -3.54
N ASN A 193 -0.34 11.99 -2.69
CA ASN A 193 -0.08 13.36 -3.15
C ASN A 193 1.37 13.58 -3.62
N LEU A 194 2.32 12.75 -3.20
CA LEU A 194 3.71 12.82 -3.66
C LEU A 194 4.01 11.88 -4.83
N THR A 195 3.01 11.14 -5.32
CA THR A 195 3.21 10.19 -6.43
C THR A 195 3.71 10.88 -7.68
N LEU A 196 3.08 11.96 -8.13
CA LEU A 196 3.51 12.70 -9.33
C LEU A 196 4.97 13.19 -9.24
N PRO A 197 5.42 13.91 -8.18
CA PRO A 197 6.80 14.36 -8.08
C PRO A 197 7.80 13.20 -7.93
N ILE A 198 7.47 12.12 -7.25
CA ILE A 198 8.33 10.92 -7.16
C ILE A 198 8.47 10.25 -8.54
N MET A 199 7.38 10.13 -9.30
CA MET A 199 7.39 9.59 -10.66
C MET A 199 8.20 10.49 -11.61
N ALA A 200 8.08 11.81 -11.49
CA ALA A 200 8.88 12.77 -12.26
C ALA A 200 10.38 12.67 -11.95
N ALA A 201 10.76 12.29 -10.74
CA ALA A 201 12.13 12.01 -10.35
C ALA A 201 12.65 10.63 -10.83
N GLY A 202 11.80 9.80 -11.43
CA GLY A 202 12.15 8.45 -11.92
C GLY A 202 11.65 7.31 -11.04
N GLY A 203 10.63 7.54 -10.22
CA GLY A 203 9.91 6.47 -9.50
C GLY A 203 9.17 5.53 -10.45
N ASP A 204 8.77 4.36 -9.95
CA ASP A 204 8.23 3.27 -10.76
C ASP A 204 6.71 3.07 -10.60
N GLY A 205 6.08 3.76 -9.65
CA GLY A 205 4.65 3.61 -9.37
C GLY A 205 4.27 4.04 -7.97
N VAL A 206 3.12 3.53 -7.52
CA VAL A 206 2.54 3.84 -6.21
C VAL A 206 1.86 2.62 -5.60
N ILE A 207 1.87 2.51 -4.28
CA ILE A 207 0.91 1.70 -3.52
C ILE A 207 -0.06 2.67 -2.87
N SER A 208 -1.20 2.87 -3.52
CA SER A 208 -2.19 3.92 -3.30
C SER A 208 -3.25 3.53 -2.27
N VAL A 209 -3.74 4.52 -1.53
CA VAL A 209 -4.99 4.47 -0.76
C VAL A 209 -6.15 5.01 -1.61
N VAL A 210 -5.95 6.13 -2.28
CA VAL A 210 -6.95 6.82 -3.12
C VAL A 210 -7.54 5.90 -4.18
N ALA A 211 -6.73 5.04 -4.77
CA ALA A 211 -7.15 4.11 -5.82
C ALA A 211 -8.10 3.00 -5.33
N ASN A 212 -8.43 2.88 -4.04
CA ASN A 212 -9.58 2.09 -3.59
C ASN A 212 -10.91 2.70 -4.10
N ALA A 213 -11.05 4.04 -4.09
CA ALA A 213 -12.27 4.75 -4.48
C ALA A 213 -12.20 5.27 -5.92
N PHE A 214 -11.03 5.75 -6.36
CA PHE A 214 -10.81 6.38 -7.66
C PHE A 214 -9.71 5.65 -8.46
N PRO A 215 -9.86 4.34 -8.72
CA PRO A 215 -8.82 3.55 -9.37
C PRO A 215 -8.52 3.99 -10.80
N LYS A 216 -9.53 4.43 -11.55
CA LYS A 216 -9.39 4.85 -12.95
C LYS A 216 -8.50 6.07 -13.10
N GLU A 217 -8.85 7.16 -12.42
CA GLU A 217 -8.14 8.43 -12.48
C GLU A 217 -6.70 8.27 -11.99
N PHE A 218 -6.53 7.57 -10.86
CA PHE A 218 -5.23 7.41 -10.24
C PHE A 218 -4.30 6.52 -11.06
N SER A 219 -4.79 5.38 -11.57
CA SER A 219 -4.00 4.51 -12.44
C SER A 219 -3.66 5.17 -13.78
N GLU A 220 -4.57 5.97 -14.34
CA GLU A 220 -4.30 6.71 -15.56
C GLU A 220 -3.20 7.77 -15.35
N MET A 221 -3.25 8.49 -14.22
CA MET A 221 -2.18 9.43 -13.84
C MET A 221 -0.81 8.74 -13.82
N VAL A 222 -0.72 7.58 -13.17
CA VAL A 222 0.54 6.83 -13.04
C VAL A 222 1.00 6.31 -14.41
N ARG A 223 0.10 5.79 -15.24
CA ARG A 223 0.45 5.35 -16.61
C ARG A 223 0.96 6.50 -17.48
N LYS A 224 0.36 7.70 -17.37
CA LYS A 224 0.86 8.91 -18.05
C LYS A 224 2.26 9.27 -17.58
N CYS A 225 2.55 9.20 -16.28
CA CYS A 225 3.90 9.40 -15.77
C CYS A 225 4.90 8.39 -16.37
N LEU A 226 4.54 7.10 -16.41
CA LEU A 226 5.37 6.05 -16.98
C LEU A 226 5.61 6.24 -18.49
N ALA A 227 4.66 6.89 -19.19
CA ALA A 227 4.78 7.28 -20.59
C ALA A 227 5.48 8.63 -20.82
N ASN A 228 5.99 9.29 -19.75
CA ASN A 228 6.57 10.63 -19.75
C ASN A 228 5.58 11.76 -20.16
N ASP A 229 4.26 11.50 -20.13
CA ASP A 229 3.21 12.52 -20.28
C ASP A 229 2.90 13.19 -18.92
N PHE A 230 3.84 13.99 -18.43
CA PHE A 230 3.68 14.71 -17.17
C PHE A 230 2.65 15.85 -17.24
N ASN A 231 2.32 16.36 -18.43
CA ASN A 231 1.27 17.36 -18.56
C ASN A 231 -0.11 16.74 -18.30
N GLY A 232 -0.42 15.64 -19.00
CA GLY A 232 -1.68 14.93 -18.76
C GLY A 232 -1.77 14.28 -17.38
N ALA A 233 -0.63 13.82 -16.81
CA ALA A 233 -0.59 13.32 -15.43
C ALA A 233 -0.91 14.41 -14.40
N ARG A 234 -0.44 15.64 -14.62
CA ARG A 234 -0.69 16.79 -13.74
C ARG A 234 -2.16 17.16 -13.66
N GLU A 235 -2.89 17.09 -14.75
CA GLU A 235 -4.33 17.35 -14.77
C GLU A 235 -5.08 16.36 -13.86
N LEU A 236 -4.76 15.07 -13.96
CA LEU A 236 -5.36 14.02 -13.13
C LEU A 236 -4.93 14.12 -11.66
N HIS A 237 -3.66 14.49 -11.41
CA HIS A 237 -3.16 14.73 -10.06
C HIS A 237 -3.97 15.82 -9.36
N TYR A 238 -4.14 16.99 -9.98
CA TYR A 238 -4.90 18.08 -9.37
C TYR A 238 -6.41 17.81 -9.32
N LYS A 239 -6.96 16.98 -10.22
CA LYS A 239 -8.33 16.51 -10.11
C LYS A 239 -8.57 15.74 -8.82
N THR A 240 -7.61 14.91 -8.39
CA THR A 240 -7.72 14.07 -7.19
C THR A 240 -7.05 14.67 -5.94
N PHE A 241 -6.39 15.82 -6.05
CA PHE A 241 -5.56 16.38 -4.98
C PHE A 241 -6.38 16.71 -3.72
N GLU A 242 -7.44 17.50 -3.86
CA GLU A 242 -8.27 17.95 -2.73
C GLU A 242 -8.96 16.76 -2.03
N ILE A 243 -9.47 15.79 -2.80
CA ILE A 243 -10.09 14.62 -2.19
C ILE A 243 -9.05 13.74 -1.51
N THR A 244 -7.82 13.66 -2.03
CA THR A 244 -6.73 12.93 -1.37
C THR A 244 -6.43 13.52 0.00
N GLU A 245 -6.28 14.83 0.13
CA GLU A 245 -6.08 15.49 1.43
C GLU A 245 -7.21 15.16 2.40
N GLN A 246 -8.46 15.22 1.92
CA GLN A 246 -9.62 14.96 2.75
C GLN A 246 -9.73 13.49 3.21
N LEU A 247 -9.28 12.54 2.39
CA LEU A 247 -9.22 11.12 2.76
C LEU A 247 -8.29 10.83 3.94
N PHE A 248 -7.31 11.69 4.19
CA PHE A 248 -6.35 11.55 5.29
C PHE A 248 -6.60 12.49 6.48
N ALA A 249 -7.56 13.40 6.40
CA ALA A 249 -7.80 14.46 7.39
C ALA A 249 -8.05 13.91 8.82
N ASP A 250 -8.81 12.82 8.96
CA ASP A 250 -9.03 12.09 10.22
C ASP A 250 -8.28 10.74 10.24
N GLY A 251 -7.23 10.62 9.43
CA GLY A 251 -6.42 9.42 9.34
C GLY A 251 -6.94 8.35 8.37
N ASN A 252 -6.09 7.37 8.12
CA ASN A 252 -6.36 6.25 7.21
C ASN A 252 -6.49 4.95 8.03
N PRO A 253 -7.55 4.13 7.80
CA PRO A 253 -8.44 4.08 6.65
C PRO A 253 -9.82 4.77 6.82
N GLY A 254 -10.04 5.59 7.87
CA GLY A 254 -11.35 6.19 8.12
C GLY A 254 -11.93 6.93 6.91
N GLY A 255 -11.14 7.85 6.31
CA GLY A 255 -11.58 8.64 5.16
C GLY A 255 -11.86 7.80 3.92
N ILE A 256 -10.98 6.85 3.58
CA ILE A 256 -11.20 6.02 2.40
C ILE A 256 -12.42 5.10 2.55
N LYS A 257 -12.70 4.57 3.75
CA LYS A 257 -13.92 3.80 4.00
C LYS A 257 -15.18 4.67 3.90
N ALA A 258 -15.13 5.92 4.36
CA ALA A 258 -16.21 6.88 4.17
C ALA A 258 -16.48 7.14 2.67
N ALA A 259 -15.44 7.35 1.87
CA ALA A 259 -15.59 7.51 0.42
C ALA A 259 -16.16 6.25 -0.26
N LEU A 260 -15.70 5.07 0.12
CA LEU A 260 -16.22 3.79 -0.40
C LEU A 260 -17.71 3.57 -0.04
N LYS A 261 -18.15 4.03 1.13
CA LYS A 261 -19.57 4.02 1.50
C LYS A 261 -20.38 4.96 0.61
N LEU A 262 -19.90 6.17 0.37
CA LEU A 262 -20.55 7.13 -0.53
C LEU A 262 -20.66 6.60 -1.97
N LEU A 263 -19.72 5.77 -2.39
CA LEU A 263 -19.72 5.04 -3.66
C LEU A 263 -20.52 3.72 -3.62
N ASN A 264 -21.18 3.40 -2.50
CA ASN A 264 -21.94 2.17 -2.29
C ASN A 264 -21.10 0.89 -2.50
N ILE A 265 -19.80 0.91 -2.19
CA ILE A 265 -18.90 -0.26 -2.32
C ILE A 265 -18.88 -1.07 -1.02
N CYS A 266 -18.70 -0.43 0.13
CA CYS A 266 -18.76 -1.07 1.45
C CYS A 266 -19.28 -0.11 2.52
N GLU A 267 -19.53 -0.60 3.74
CA GLU A 267 -19.83 0.25 4.89
C GLU A 267 -18.56 0.96 5.39
N ASP A 268 -18.75 2.08 6.09
CA ASP A 268 -17.69 2.85 6.75
C ASP A 268 -17.31 2.28 8.12
N ALA A 269 -17.63 1.02 8.36
CA ALA A 269 -17.31 0.33 9.62
C ALA A 269 -15.79 0.17 9.78
N ILE A 270 -15.30 0.48 10.98
CA ILE A 270 -13.89 0.47 11.33
C ILE A 270 -13.74 -0.06 12.76
N ARG A 271 -12.64 -0.77 13.03
CA ARG A 271 -12.42 -1.37 14.35
C ARG A 271 -11.60 -0.47 15.25
N LEU A 272 -11.92 -0.46 16.53
CA LEU A 272 -11.09 0.20 17.55
C LEU A 272 -9.64 -0.33 17.48
N PRO A 273 -8.62 0.54 17.73
CA PRO A 273 -8.73 1.90 18.31
C PRO A 273 -9.12 3.00 17.32
N LEU A 274 -9.27 2.67 16.04
CA LEU A 274 -9.73 3.65 15.04
C LEU A 274 -11.24 3.85 15.15
N VAL A 275 -11.69 5.04 14.74
CA VAL A 275 -13.11 5.42 14.71
C VAL A 275 -13.47 6.01 13.35
N LYS A 276 -14.76 6.04 13.02
CA LYS A 276 -15.24 6.70 11.80
C LYS A 276 -14.81 8.17 11.79
N VAL A 277 -14.64 8.73 10.60
CA VAL A 277 -14.38 10.16 10.44
C VAL A 277 -15.49 10.99 11.06
N ASN A 278 -15.13 12.19 11.52
CA ASN A 278 -16.11 13.15 12.05
C ASN A 278 -17.06 13.65 10.94
N SER A 279 -18.18 14.27 11.36
CA SER A 279 -19.22 14.73 10.42
C SER A 279 -18.72 15.78 9.42
N ASN A 280 -17.78 16.65 9.82
CA ASN A 280 -17.26 17.69 8.93
C ASN A 280 -16.45 17.06 7.79
N VAL A 281 -15.58 16.09 8.12
CA VAL A 281 -14.79 15.33 7.14
C VAL A 281 -15.72 14.51 6.25
N PHE A 282 -16.74 13.85 6.80
CA PHE A 282 -17.70 13.07 6.02
C PHE A 282 -18.46 13.93 5.02
N ASN A 283 -19.01 15.07 5.45
CA ASN A 283 -19.76 15.98 4.59
C ASN A 283 -18.86 16.53 3.46
N LYS A 284 -17.62 16.89 3.78
CA LYS A 284 -16.68 17.36 2.75
C LYS A 284 -16.32 16.26 1.76
N LEU A 285 -16.12 15.02 2.23
CA LEU A 285 -15.93 13.87 1.34
C LEU A 285 -17.16 13.65 0.43
N GLU A 286 -18.39 13.82 0.94
CA GLU A 286 -19.61 13.68 0.14
C GLU A 286 -19.65 14.69 -1.02
N GLU A 287 -19.31 15.95 -0.76
CA GLU A 287 -19.19 16.97 -1.80
C GLU A 287 -18.14 16.59 -2.86
N LEU A 288 -16.97 16.17 -2.41
CA LEU A 288 -15.85 15.85 -3.30
C LEU A 288 -16.07 14.57 -4.09
N VAL A 289 -16.71 13.55 -3.52
CA VAL A 289 -17.09 12.33 -4.22
C VAL A 289 -18.08 12.66 -5.33
N LYS A 290 -19.14 13.45 -5.06
CA LYS A 290 -20.12 13.90 -6.08
C LYS A 290 -19.47 14.69 -7.22
N LYS A 291 -18.41 15.46 -6.93
CA LYS A 291 -17.69 16.25 -7.94
C LYS A 291 -16.78 15.39 -8.84
N ASN A 292 -16.30 14.24 -8.34
CA ASN A 292 -15.34 13.37 -9.01
C ASN A 292 -15.95 12.06 -9.58
N SER A 293 -17.26 11.82 -9.37
CA SER A 293 -17.98 10.62 -9.85
C SER A 293 -18.58 10.77 -11.26
#